data_fab679565f645abe7edc4366c33ff3c6
#
_entry.id   fab679565f645abe7edc4366c33ff3c6
#
_cell.length_a   1.000
_cell.length_b   1.000
_cell.length_c   1.000
_cell.angle_alpha   90.00
_cell.angle_beta   90.00
_cell.angle_gamma   90.00
#
_symmetry.space_group_name_H-M   'P 1'
#
loop_
_entity.id
_entity.type
_entity.pdbx_description
1 polymer ?
#
loop_
_entity_poly.entity_id
_entity_poly.type
_entity_poly.pdbx_seq_one_letter_code
_entity_poly.pdbx_strand_id
1 'polypeptide(L)'
;LLLPLKALDLRPGDEVITPAFTFFATAGAIYNAGGTPVFADIDPVTFNVSPAAVEAAITPKTRGIVVVHLFGQMAAMEAITAIAGQHALPVIEDAAQSIGARRKIEGTWRVSGELGMVGTLSFFPTKNLGAWGDAGLIVTQDNALAERLRRLRLHGGSRQYFHEEVGTNSRLDSMQAAVLLAKLPHLTRWNEARQRNAARYNGAFSGHPAICPPRTDPANDHIFHQYTIQVPQRDELHAHLKAKGVGHAIYYPLALHLQPCFAHLGYRRGSLPATEAAMDSVISLPIYPELTREQQDTVIETVTSFYA
;
A
#
# COMPACT_ATOMS: atom_id res chain seq x y z
N LEU A 1 0.43 -10.17 -5.05
CA LEU A 1 -0.75 -9.61 -5.78
C LEU A 1 -1.14 -10.44 -7.00
N LEU A 2 -0.22 -10.83 -7.88
CA LEU A 2 -0.57 -11.53 -9.13
C LEU A 2 -1.35 -12.83 -8.91
N LEU A 3 -0.95 -13.68 -7.96
CA LEU A 3 -1.61 -14.98 -7.74
C LEU A 3 -3.07 -14.87 -7.30
N PRO A 4 -3.45 -14.03 -6.31
CA PRO A 4 -4.86 -13.82 -5.98
C PRO A 4 -5.69 -13.31 -7.17
N LEU A 5 -5.12 -12.39 -7.97
CA LEU A 5 -5.80 -11.88 -9.16
C LEU A 5 -5.97 -12.95 -10.25
N LYS A 6 -4.97 -13.84 -10.44
CA LYS A 6 -5.13 -15.01 -11.30
C LYS A 6 -6.23 -15.96 -10.81
N ALA A 7 -6.40 -16.09 -9.49
CA ALA A 7 -7.45 -16.91 -8.91
C ALA A 7 -8.87 -16.33 -9.09
N LEU A 8 -9.01 -15.09 -9.54
CA LEU A 8 -10.30 -14.51 -9.95
C LEU A 8 -10.73 -14.94 -11.37
N ASP A 9 -9.88 -15.65 -12.12
CA ASP A 9 -10.14 -16.10 -13.49
C ASP A 9 -10.58 -14.96 -14.43
N LEU A 10 -9.90 -13.80 -14.32
CA LEU A 10 -10.22 -12.60 -15.08
C LEU A 10 -10.12 -12.83 -16.59
N ARG A 11 -11.08 -12.29 -17.31
CA ARG A 11 -11.16 -12.33 -18.78
C ARG A 11 -10.92 -10.93 -19.36
N PRO A 12 -10.53 -10.82 -20.62
CA PRO A 12 -10.45 -9.54 -21.31
C PRO A 12 -11.74 -8.73 -21.16
N GLY A 13 -11.63 -7.51 -20.65
CA GLY A 13 -12.75 -6.62 -20.38
C GLY A 13 -13.31 -6.71 -18.94
N ASP A 14 -12.91 -7.69 -18.14
CA ASP A 14 -13.21 -7.69 -16.72
C ASP A 14 -12.43 -6.57 -16.02
N GLU A 15 -13.09 -5.89 -15.08
CA GLU A 15 -12.59 -4.71 -14.39
C GLU A 15 -12.25 -5.02 -12.94
N VAL A 16 -11.14 -4.46 -12.45
CA VAL A 16 -10.76 -4.53 -11.03
C VAL A 16 -10.49 -3.12 -10.52
N ILE A 17 -11.24 -2.70 -9.50
CA ILE A 17 -11.12 -1.37 -8.90
C ILE A 17 -9.90 -1.32 -7.99
N THR A 18 -9.13 -0.22 -8.07
CA THR A 18 -7.95 0.01 -7.22
C THR A 18 -7.65 1.51 -7.08
N PRO A 19 -6.99 1.97 -6.01
CA PRO A 19 -6.57 3.37 -5.93
C PRO A 19 -5.57 3.73 -7.03
N ALA A 20 -5.64 4.98 -7.49
CA ALA A 20 -4.64 5.52 -8.43
C ALA A 20 -3.37 6.00 -7.73
N PHE A 21 -3.42 6.22 -6.41
CA PHE A 21 -2.29 6.66 -5.60
C PHE A 21 -1.71 5.50 -4.81
N THR A 22 -0.88 4.71 -5.47
CA THR A 22 -0.21 3.53 -4.90
C THR A 22 1.02 3.17 -5.72
N PHE A 23 1.78 2.17 -5.26
CA PHE A 23 2.89 1.60 -6.01
C PHE A 23 2.39 0.90 -7.28
N PHE A 24 3.17 0.96 -8.34
CA PHE A 24 2.82 0.46 -9.67
C PHE A 24 2.38 -1.02 -9.68
N ALA A 25 2.95 -1.84 -8.80
CA ALA A 25 2.65 -3.28 -8.76
C ALA A 25 1.16 -3.59 -8.57
N THR A 26 0.38 -2.70 -7.93
CA THR A 26 -1.04 -2.94 -7.70
C THR A 26 -1.81 -2.99 -9.02
N ALA A 27 -1.71 -1.96 -9.86
CA ALA A 27 -2.36 -1.95 -11.18
C ALA A 27 -1.66 -2.87 -12.19
N GLY A 28 -0.34 -2.97 -12.13
CA GLY A 28 0.44 -3.87 -12.98
C GLY A 28 0.06 -5.34 -12.77
N ALA A 29 -0.24 -5.75 -11.55
CA ALA A 29 -0.69 -7.10 -11.26
C ALA A 29 -2.10 -7.38 -11.81
N ILE A 30 -3.01 -6.40 -11.75
CA ILE A 30 -4.35 -6.50 -12.38
C ILE A 30 -4.21 -6.72 -13.88
N TYR A 31 -3.42 -5.89 -14.54
CA TYR A 31 -3.18 -5.97 -15.98
C TYR A 31 -2.55 -7.31 -16.37
N ASN A 32 -1.52 -7.74 -15.63
CA ASN A 32 -0.84 -9.01 -15.88
C ASN A 32 -1.70 -10.25 -15.57
N ALA A 33 -2.77 -10.09 -14.77
CA ALA A 33 -3.75 -11.15 -14.54
C ALA A 33 -4.84 -11.21 -15.62
N GLY A 34 -4.82 -10.30 -16.60
CA GLY A 34 -5.78 -10.24 -17.71
C GLY A 34 -6.96 -9.28 -17.47
N GLY A 35 -7.00 -8.59 -16.34
CA GLY A 35 -8.05 -7.61 -16.01
C GLY A 35 -7.69 -6.19 -16.46
N THR A 36 -8.67 -5.32 -16.43
CA THR A 36 -8.53 -3.88 -16.66
C THR A 36 -8.57 -3.15 -15.33
N PRO A 37 -7.51 -2.41 -14.94
CA PRO A 37 -7.56 -1.60 -13.75
C PRO A 37 -8.54 -0.42 -13.92
N VAL A 38 -9.45 -0.27 -12.98
CA VAL A 38 -10.35 0.89 -12.86
C VAL A 38 -9.89 1.70 -11.65
N PHE A 39 -9.47 2.93 -11.90
CA PHE A 39 -8.87 3.77 -10.86
C PHE A 39 -9.94 4.53 -10.09
N ALA A 40 -9.95 4.35 -8.77
CA ALA A 40 -10.75 5.11 -7.83
C ALA A 40 -9.89 6.18 -7.12
N ASP A 41 -10.50 7.33 -6.80
CA ASP A 41 -9.82 8.40 -6.10
C ASP A 41 -9.62 8.06 -4.61
N ILE A 42 -8.74 8.79 -3.96
CA ILE A 42 -8.37 8.59 -2.56
C ILE A 42 -9.10 9.56 -1.62
N ASP A 43 -9.11 9.23 -0.35
CA ASP A 43 -9.34 10.18 0.72
C ASP A 43 -8.09 11.07 0.88
N PRO A 44 -8.23 12.41 0.78
CA PRO A 44 -7.08 13.32 0.79
C PRO A 44 -6.38 13.42 2.15
N VAL A 45 -6.98 12.87 3.20
CA VAL A 45 -6.45 12.91 4.57
C VAL A 45 -5.60 11.69 4.88
N THR A 46 -6.07 10.51 4.48
CA THR A 46 -5.40 9.22 4.78
C THR A 46 -4.61 8.68 3.61
N PHE A 47 -4.80 9.21 2.39
CA PHE A 47 -4.28 8.72 1.10
C PHE A 47 -4.75 7.31 0.71
N ASN A 48 -5.59 6.68 1.51
CA ASN A 48 -6.21 5.41 1.17
C ASN A 48 -7.40 5.62 0.23
N VAL A 49 -7.78 4.59 -0.51
CA VAL A 49 -8.92 4.68 -1.43
C VAL A 49 -10.19 5.12 -0.70
N SER A 50 -10.93 6.06 -1.29
CA SER A 50 -12.23 6.52 -0.79
C SER A 50 -13.30 5.45 -1.00
N PRO A 51 -14.04 5.02 0.04
CA PRO A 51 -15.17 4.11 -0.14
C PRO A 51 -16.22 4.63 -1.15
N ALA A 52 -16.53 5.92 -1.13
CA ALA A 52 -17.46 6.52 -2.08
C ALA A 52 -16.94 6.47 -3.52
N ALA A 53 -15.61 6.63 -3.72
CA ALA A 53 -15.01 6.50 -5.04
C ALA A 53 -14.99 5.04 -5.51
N VAL A 54 -14.82 4.08 -4.60
CA VAL A 54 -14.96 2.64 -4.91
C VAL A 54 -16.37 2.34 -5.39
N GLU A 55 -17.39 2.77 -4.64
CA GLU A 55 -18.79 2.54 -4.99
C GLU A 55 -19.14 3.15 -6.35
N ALA A 56 -18.73 4.38 -6.61
CA ALA A 56 -18.96 5.08 -7.87
C ALA A 56 -18.24 4.42 -9.09
N ALA A 57 -17.18 3.67 -8.83
CA ALA A 57 -16.42 2.98 -9.87
C ALA A 57 -16.97 1.58 -10.24
N ILE A 58 -17.97 1.06 -9.51
CA ILE A 58 -18.55 -0.26 -9.77
C ILE A 58 -19.36 -0.24 -11.06
N THR A 59 -19.09 -1.21 -11.93
CA THR A 59 -19.83 -1.45 -13.18
C THR A 59 -20.26 -2.94 -13.26
N PRO A 60 -21.11 -3.31 -14.22
CA PRO A 60 -21.43 -4.73 -14.47
C PRO A 60 -20.22 -5.60 -14.84
N LYS A 61 -19.10 -4.99 -15.23
CA LYS A 61 -17.84 -5.67 -15.58
C LYS A 61 -16.91 -5.85 -14.36
N THR A 62 -17.20 -5.20 -13.24
CA THR A 62 -16.35 -5.30 -12.04
C THR A 62 -16.33 -6.72 -11.52
N ARG A 63 -15.13 -7.26 -11.26
CA ARG A 63 -14.87 -8.62 -10.75
C ARG A 63 -14.15 -8.65 -9.42
N GLY A 64 -13.71 -7.52 -8.92
CA GLY A 64 -13.05 -7.43 -7.63
C GLY A 64 -12.54 -6.04 -7.31
N ILE A 65 -12.11 -5.87 -6.07
CA ILE A 65 -11.55 -4.62 -5.55
C ILE A 65 -10.20 -4.94 -4.93
N VAL A 66 -9.15 -4.22 -5.32
CA VAL A 66 -7.85 -4.26 -4.64
C VAL A 66 -7.72 -3.01 -3.79
N VAL A 67 -7.69 -3.19 -2.49
CA VAL A 67 -7.53 -2.12 -1.50
C VAL A 67 -6.09 -2.07 -1.05
N VAL A 68 -5.47 -0.90 -1.07
CA VAL A 68 -4.11 -0.72 -0.57
C VAL A 68 -4.14 -0.09 0.82
N HIS A 69 -3.34 -0.61 1.74
CA HIS A 69 -3.11 -0.02 3.06
C HIS A 69 -1.85 0.85 3.01
N LEU A 70 -2.04 2.07 2.48
CA LEU A 70 -0.92 2.91 2.09
C LEU A 70 -0.16 3.46 3.29
N PHE A 71 1.17 3.54 3.17
CA PHE A 71 2.12 4.08 4.14
C PHE A 71 2.11 3.40 5.52
N GLY A 72 1.32 2.33 5.69
CA GLY A 72 1.20 1.61 6.96
C GLY A 72 -0.06 1.93 7.74
N GLN A 73 -1.06 2.56 7.12
CA GLN A 73 -2.39 2.80 7.66
C GLN A 73 -3.45 2.00 6.88
N MET A 74 -4.32 1.29 7.58
CA MET A 74 -5.39 0.53 6.92
C MET A 74 -6.43 1.47 6.31
N ALA A 75 -6.94 1.12 5.13
CA ALA A 75 -8.10 1.75 4.53
C ALA A 75 -9.38 1.51 5.39
N ALA A 76 -10.45 2.24 5.09
CA ALA A 76 -11.75 2.08 5.76
C ALA A 76 -12.43 0.77 5.34
N MET A 77 -11.85 -0.35 5.80
CA MET A 77 -12.22 -1.71 5.35
C MET A 77 -13.68 -2.04 5.66
N GLU A 78 -14.22 -1.59 6.79
CA GLU A 78 -15.63 -1.80 7.15
C GLU A 78 -16.59 -1.24 6.09
N ALA A 79 -16.31 -0.04 5.59
CA ALA A 79 -17.11 0.58 4.53
C ALA A 79 -16.91 -0.13 3.18
N ILE A 80 -15.65 -0.43 2.84
CA ILE A 80 -15.31 -1.07 1.57
C ILE A 80 -15.86 -2.50 1.49
N THR A 81 -15.75 -3.29 2.57
CA THR A 81 -16.30 -4.66 2.59
C THR A 81 -17.81 -4.68 2.59
N ALA A 82 -18.48 -3.67 3.21
CA ALA A 82 -19.93 -3.52 3.12
C ALA A 82 -20.38 -3.24 1.67
N ILE A 83 -19.72 -2.31 0.96
CA ILE A 83 -19.97 -2.02 -0.45
C ILE A 83 -19.72 -3.27 -1.31
N ALA A 84 -18.58 -3.93 -1.13
CA ALA A 84 -18.23 -5.14 -1.86
C ALA A 84 -19.26 -6.26 -1.65
N GLY A 85 -19.76 -6.42 -0.42
CA GLY A 85 -20.79 -7.42 -0.07
C GLY A 85 -22.12 -7.17 -0.78
N GLN A 86 -22.55 -5.91 -0.94
CA GLN A 86 -23.78 -5.56 -1.68
C GLN A 86 -23.70 -5.95 -3.16
N HIS A 87 -22.51 -6.01 -3.72
CA HIS A 87 -22.26 -6.36 -5.13
C HIS A 87 -21.65 -7.75 -5.32
N ALA A 88 -21.53 -8.55 -4.25
CA ALA A 88 -20.87 -9.86 -4.24
C ALA A 88 -19.45 -9.85 -4.86
N LEU A 89 -18.70 -8.77 -4.61
CA LEU A 89 -17.35 -8.59 -5.12
C LEU A 89 -16.29 -9.06 -4.12
N PRO A 90 -15.29 -9.83 -4.51
CA PRO A 90 -14.15 -10.16 -3.68
C PRO A 90 -13.26 -8.93 -3.44
N VAL A 91 -12.74 -8.80 -2.22
CA VAL A 91 -11.76 -7.78 -1.84
C VAL A 91 -10.40 -8.43 -1.63
N ILE A 92 -9.38 -7.90 -2.28
CA ILE A 92 -7.97 -8.25 -2.11
C ILE A 92 -7.30 -7.11 -1.35
N GLU A 93 -6.67 -7.41 -0.22
CA GLU A 93 -5.89 -6.42 0.52
C GLU A 93 -4.44 -6.42 0.04
N ASP A 94 -4.01 -5.30 -0.53
CA ASP A 94 -2.58 -5.01 -0.73
C ASP A 94 -2.00 -4.44 0.57
N ALA A 95 -1.55 -5.34 1.42
CA ALA A 95 -0.94 -5.07 2.71
C ALA A 95 0.60 -4.95 2.64
N ALA A 96 1.13 -4.66 1.45
CA ALA A 96 2.58 -4.60 1.21
C ALA A 96 3.31 -3.55 2.06
N GLN A 97 2.59 -2.60 2.65
CA GLN A 97 3.15 -1.52 3.48
C GLN A 97 2.62 -1.54 4.92
N SER A 98 1.83 -2.55 5.32
CA SER A 98 1.03 -2.46 6.55
C SER A 98 1.15 -3.67 7.48
N ILE A 99 2.24 -4.44 7.39
CA ILE A 99 2.44 -5.60 8.28
C ILE A 99 2.41 -5.21 9.75
N GLY A 100 1.42 -5.72 10.49
CA GLY A 100 1.19 -5.39 11.90
C GLY A 100 0.35 -4.14 12.15
N ALA A 101 -0.08 -3.42 11.10
CA ALA A 101 -1.10 -2.37 11.24
C ALA A 101 -2.45 -2.98 11.64
N ARG A 102 -3.22 -2.23 12.43
CA ARG A 102 -4.53 -2.67 12.93
C ARG A 102 -5.57 -1.58 12.75
N ARG A 103 -6.82 -2.00 12.57
CA ARG A 103 -7.98 -1.11 12.54
C ARG A 103 -9.04 -1.61 13.51
N LYS A 104 -9.64 -0.68 14.24
CA LYS A 104 -10.72 -0.99 15.18
C LYS A 104 -12.05 -0.99 14.45
N ILE A 105 -12.69 -2.15 14.35
CA ILE A 105 -13.99 -2.34 13.69
C ILE A 105 -14.94 -2.92 14.73
N GLU A 106 -16.07 -2.26 14.98
CA GLU A 106 -17.07 -2.67 15.98
C GLU A 106 -16.44 -2.99 17.35
N GLY A 107 -15.49 -2.15 17.77
CA GLY A 107 -14.80 -2.30 19.05
C GLY A 107 -13.65 -3.31 19.07
N THR A 108 -13.46 -4.12 18.03
CA THR A 108 -12.43 -5.17 17.95
C THR A 108 -11.28 -4.73 17.03
N TRP A 109 -10.04 -4.95 17.48
CA TRP A 109 -8.87 -4.73 16.64
C TRP A 109 -8.71 -5.84 15.61
N ARG A 110 -8.68 -5.47 14.35
CA ARG A 110 -8.47 -6.34 13.20
C ARG A 110 -7.13 -6.02 12.55
N VAL A 111 -6.44 -7.04 12.06
CA VAL A 111 -5.09 -6.91 11.51
C VAL A 111 -5.16 -6.72 9.99
N SER A 112 -4.25 -5.93 9.45
CA SER A 112 -4.08 -5.74 8.01
C SER A 112 -3.86 -7.09 7.29
N GLY A 113 -4.65 -7.33 6.26
CA GLY A 113 -4.62 -8.56 5.44
C GLY A 113 -5.60 -9.66 5.86
N GLU A 114 -6.43 -9.43 6.92
CA GLU A 114 -7.38 -10.46 7.41
C GLU A 114 -8.84 -10.21 7.02
N LEU A 115 -9.16 -9.04 6.47
CA LEU A 115 -10.56 -8.60 6.28
C LEU A 115 -11.10 -8.88 4.87
N GLY A 116 -10.23 -8.94 3.88
CA GLY A 116 -10.59 -9.32 2.52
C GLY A 116 -10.67 -10.83 2.32
N MET A 117 -11.04 -11.23 1.11
CA MET A 117 -10.94 -12.62 0.67
C MET A 117 -9.50 -13.14 0.82
N VAL A 118 -8.53 -12.26 0.61
CA VAL A 118 -7.10 -12.56 0.68
C VAL A 118 -6.31 -11.29 1.00
N GLY A 119 -5.28 -11.41 1.84
CA GLY A 119 -4.28 -10.39 2.11
C GLY A 119 -2.94 -10.73 1.44
N THR A 120 -2.25 -9.71 0.93
CA THR A 120 -0.93 -9.86 0.31
C THR A 120 0.10 -8.99 1.02
N LEU A 121 1.20 -9.58 1.43
CA LEU A 121 2.29 -8.91 2.14
C LEU A 121 3.55 -8.89 1.28
N SER A 122 4.32 -7.84 1.39
CA SER A 122 5.64 -7.72 0.78
C SER A 122 6.72 -7.74 1.86
N PHE A 123 7.77 -8.49 1.60
CA PHE A 123 8.97 -8.52 2.41
C PHE A 123 10.20 -8.00 1.64
N PHE A 124 9.97 -7.13 0.65
CA PHE A 124 11.06 -6.40 0.00
C PHE A 124 11.97 -5.76 1.06
N PRO A 125 13.29 -5.70 0.87
CA PRO A 125 14.25 -5.33 1.93
C PRO A 125 13.95 -4.04 2.71
N THR A 126 13.28 -3.06 2.10
CA THR A 126 12.95 -1.78 2.74
C THR A 126 11.64 -1.81 3.54
N LYS A 127 10.91 -2.93 3.54
CA LYS A 127 9.65 -3.05 4.31
C LYS A 127 9.92 -3.15 5.81
N ASN A 128 8.91 -2.85 6.64
CA ASN A 128 9.01 -2.93 8.09
C ASN A 128 9.50 -4.31 8.57
N LEU A 129 9.11 -5.36 7.87
CA LEU A 129 9.72 -6.68 7.94
C LEU A 129 10.28 -7.01 6.55
N GLY A 130 11.56 -6.75 6.32
CA GLY A 130 12.24 -6.98 5.04
C GLY A 130 13.12 -8.22 5.06
N ALA A 131 13.06 -9.02 4.00
CA ALA A 131 14.03 -10.07 3.70
C ALA A 131 15.36 -9.47 3.18
N TRP A 132 16.29 -10.29 2.72
CA TRP A 132 17.53 -9.87 2.03
C TRP A 132 17.40 -9.92 0.50
N GLY A 133 16.18 -9.98 0.00
CA GLY A 133 15.82 -10.01 -1.41
C GLY A 133 14.31 -9.99 -1.56
N ASP A 134 13.82 -10.33 -2.74
CA ASP A 134 12.38 -10.36 -3.00
C ASP A 134 11.72 -11.50 -2.22
N ALA A 135 10.65 -11.15 -1.50
CA ALA A 135 9.82 -12.10 -0.76
C ALA A 135 8.42 -11.54 -0.55
N GLY A 136 7.45 -12.41 -0.35
CA GLY A 136 6.07 -12.04 -0.06
C GLY A 136 5.29 -13.18 0.55
N LEU A 137 4.12 -12.86 1.06
CA LEU A 137 3.19 -13.81 1.66
C LEU A 137 1.77 -13.49 1.20
N ILE A 138 0.97 -14.54 1.04
CA ILE A 138 -0.47 -14.45 0.82
C ILE A 138 -1.14 -15.14 1.99
N VAL A 139 -2.16 -14.50 2.57
CA VAL A 139 -2.96 -15.03 3.68
C VAL A 139 -4.42 -15.07 3.29
N THR A 140 -5.13 -16.12 3.67
CA THR A 140 -6.58 -16.26 3.47
C THR A 140 -7.17 -17.22 4.51
N GLN A 141 -8.45 -17.05 4.82
CA GLN A 141 -9.22 -17.97 5.67
C GLN A 141 -9.92 -19.08 4.84
N ASP A 142 -9.94 -18.95 3.51
CA ASP A 142 -10.51 -19.93 2.60
C ASP A 142 -9.48 -21.02 2.26
N ASN A 143 -9.71 -22.23 2.76
CA ASN A 143 -8.83 -23.37 2.53
C ASN A 143 -8.77 -23.78 1.04
N ALA A 144 -9.88 -23.72 0.31
CA ALA A 144 -9.92 -24.07 -1.10
C ALA A 144 -9.10 -23.07 -1.92
N LEU A 145 -9.24 -21.77 -1.62
CA LEU A 145 -8.42 -20.73 -2.21
C LEU A 145 -6.95 -20.89 -1.85
N ALA A 146 -6.63 -21.21 -0.59
CA ALA A 146 -5.24 -21.44 -0.17
C ALA A 146 -4.58 -22.58 -0.96
N GLU A 147 -5.29 -23.70 -1.17
CA GLU A 147 -4.80 -24.81 -1.99
C GLU A 147 -4.59 -24.40 -3.45
N ARG A 148 -5.54 -23.66 -4.03
CA ARG A 148 -5.39 -23.14 -5.40
C ARG A 148 -4.20 -22.22 -5.53
N LEU A 149 -4.01 -21.29 -4.59
CA LEU A 149 -2.87 -20.37 -4.56
C LEU A 149 -1.53 -21.13 -4.43
N ARG A 150 -1.48 -22.21 -3.66
CA ARG A 150 -0.29 -23.09 -3.58
C ARG A 150 0.03 -23.76 -4.92
N ARG A 151 -0.98 -24.20 -5.67
CA ARG A 151 -0.77 -24.74 -7.02
C ARG A 151 -0.31 -23.65 -7.98
N LEU A 152 -1.00 -22.53 -8.05
CA LEU A 152 -0.64 -21.40 -8.92
C LEU A 152 0.82 -20.93 -8.68
N ARG A 153 1.28 -20.94 -7.43
CA ARG A 153 2.66 -20.60 -7.05
C ARG A 153 3.71 -21.58 -7.61
N LEU A 154 3.30 -22.79 -7.92
CA LEU A 154 4.14 -23.91 -8.42
C LEU A 154 3.77 -24.29 -9.85
N HIS A 155 3.67 -23.29 -10.72
CA HIS A 155 3.32 -23.48 -12.14
C HIS A 155 1.93 -24.08 -12.41
N GLY A 156 1.02 -24.07 -11.41
CA GLY A 156 -0.34 -24.57 -11.55
C GLY A 156 -0.48 -26.08 -11.37
N GLY A 157 0.52 -26.77 -10.82
CA GLY A 157 0.51 -28.21 -10.63
C GLY A 157 0.42 -28.62 -9.16
N SER A 158 -0.33 -29.71 -8.90
CA SER A 158 -0.37 -30.39 -7.60
C SER A 158 0.57 -31.59 -7.53
N ARG A 159 0.97 -32.13 -8.66
CA ARG A 159 1.88 -33.26 -8.80
C ARG A 159 2.98 -32.95 -9.82
N GLN A 160 4.16 -33.49 -9.60
CA GLN A 160 5.34 -33.25 -10.46
C GLN A 160 4.99 -33.55 -11.96
N TYR A 161 5.25 -32.57 -12.82
CA TYR A 161 4.99 -32.58 -14.25
C TYR A 161 3.51 -32.64 -14.70
N PHE A 162 2.57 -32.50 -13.77
CA PHE A 162 1.14 -32.41 -14.08
C PHE A 162 0.61 -31.04 -13.63
N HIS A 163 0.07 -30.26 -14.55
CA HIS A 163 -0.38 -28.88 -14.36
C HIS A 163 -1.86 -28.77 -14.73
N GLU A 164 -2.70 -28.47 -13.74
CA GLU A 164 -4.16 -28.33 -13.91
C GLU A 164 -4.55 -26.94 -14.41
N GLU A 165 -3.71 -25.93 -14.13
CA GLU A 165 -3.90 -24.54 -14.55
C GLU A 165 -2.56 -23.86 -14.84
N VAL A 166 -2.58 -22.69 -15.52
CA VAL A 166 -1.34 -21.97 -15.83
C VAL A 166 -0.94 -21.10 -14.66
N GLY A 167 0.02 -21.57 -13.87
CA GLY A 167 0.61 -20.83 -12.76
C GLY A 167 1.91 -20.11 -13.11
N THR A 168 2.66 -19.79 -12.07
CA THR A 168 3.97 -19.12 -12.13
C THR A 168 4.96 -19.75 -11.17
N ASN A 169 6.25 -19.48 -11.34
CA ASN A 169 7.22 -19.68 -10.28
C ASN A 169 7.17 -18.48 -9.32
N SER A 170 6.47 -18.64 -8.19
CA SER A 170 6.37 -17.62 -7.13
C SER A 170 6.68 -18.24 -5.76
N ARG A 171 7.79 -18.95 -5.69
CA ARG A 171 8.28 -19.59 -4.47
C ARG A 171 8.99 -18.56 -3.57
N LEU A 172 8.98 -18.83 -2.27
CA LEU A 172 9.84 -18.16 -1.31
C LEU A 172 11.09 -19.00 -1.09
N ASP A 173 12.27 -18.42 -1.29
CA ASP A 173 13.52 -19.08 -0.99
C ASP A 173 13.68 -19.32 0.51
N SER A 174 14.19 -20.50 0.88
CA SER A 174 14.38 -20.89 2.28
C SER A 174 15.33 -19.95 3.03
N MET A 175 16.32 -19.37 2.35
CA MET A 175 17.21 -18.36 2.93
C MET A 175 16.45 -17.10 3.31
N GLN A 176 15.56 -16.61 2.45
CA GLN A 176 14.71 -15.44 2.74
C GLN A 176 13.75 -15.74 3.88
N ALA A 177 13.17 -16.95 3.90
CA ALA A 177 12.31 -17.39 5.00
C ALA A 177 13.08 -17.43 6.34
N ALA A 178 14.31 -17.91 6.37
CA ALA A 178 15.15 -17.93 7.58
C ALA A 178 15.46 -16.51 8.09
N VAL A 179 15.79 -15.57 7.19
CA VAL A 179 15.97 -14.15 7.54
C VAL A 179 14.71 -13.56 8.15
N LEU A 180 13.54 -13.81 7.54
CA LEU A 180 12.26 -13.31 8.04
C LEU A 180 11.92 -13.89 9.41
N LEU A 181 12.13 -15.19 9.63
CA LEU A 181 11.89 -15.84 10.92
C LEU A 181 12.79 -15.26 12.03
N ALA A 182 14.06 -14.96 11.73
CA ALA A 182 14.97 -14.32 12.67
C ALA A 182 14.54 -12.88 13.03
N LYS A 183 13.96 -12.16 12.07
CA LYS A 183 13.54 -10.74 12.21
C LYS A 183 12.13 -10.57 12.80
N LEU A 184 11.23 -11.51 12.54
CA LEU A 184 9.82 -11.44 12.93
C LEU A 184 9.58 -11.14 14.43
N PRO A 185 10.32 -11.73 15.39
CA PRO A 185 10.14 -11.40 16.81
C PRO A 185 10.39 -9.93 17.17
N HIS A 186 11.08 -9.19 16.30
CA HIS A 186 11.41 -7.78 16.52
C HIS A 186 10.39 -6.81 15.91
N LEU A 187 9.45 -7.28 15.08
CA LEU A 187 8.54 -6.44 14.29
C LEU A 187 7.73 -5.47 15.15
N THR A 188 7.13 -5.94 16.25
CA THR A 188 6.33 -5.09 17.15
C THR A 188 7.17 -3.92 17.68
N ARG A 189 8.36 -4.20 18.21
CA ARG A 189 9.29 -3.17 18.72
C ARG A 189 9.69 -2.17 17.63
N TRP A 190 9.90 -2.62 16.41
CA TRP A 190 10.24 -1.75 15.28
C TRP A 190 9.07 -0.85 14.87
N ASN A 191 7.85 -1.38 14.83
CA ASN A 191 6.66 -0.57 14.55
C ASN A 191 6.42 0.47 15.64
N GLU A 192 6.55 0.11 16.92
CA GLU A 192 6.47 1.06 18.03
C GLU A 192 7.55 2.15 17.97
N ALA A 193 8.77 1.81 17.56
CA ALA A 193 9.83 2.79 17.37
C ALA A 193 9.50 3.78 16.25
N ARG A 194 8.96 3.30 15.11
CA ARG A 194 8.47 4.16 14.03
C ARG A 194 7.33 5.07 14.50
N GLN A 195 6.41 4.55 15.30
CA GLN A 195 5.32 5.35 15.89
C GLN A 195 5.86 6.46 16.80
N ARG A 196 6.83 6.17 17.67
CA ARG A 196 7.50 7.19 18.51
C ARG A 196 8.19 8.26 17.65
N ASN A 197 8.89 7.85 16.60
CA ASN A 197 9.56 8.77 15.68
C ASN A 197 8.53 9.64 14.92
N ALA A 198 7.43 9.05 14.48
CA ALA A 198 6.34 9.78 13.83
C ALA A 198 5.67 10.79 14.78
N ALA A 199 5.42 10.40 16.04
CA ALA A 199 4.86 11.29 17.05
C ALA A 199 5.75 12.52 17.27
N ARG A 200 7.08 12.35 17.27
CA ARG A 200 8.03 13.45 17.37
C ARG A 200 7.97 14.41 16.17
N TYR A 201 7.94 13.88 14.97
CA TYR A 201 7.74 14.69 13.76
C TYR A 201 6.39 15.43 13.78
N ASN A 202 5.30 14.74 14.17
CA ASN A 202 3.98 15.35 14.31
C ASN A 202 4.01 16.53 15.29
N GLY A 203 4.68 16.39 16.45
CA GLY A 203 4.84 17.47 17.42
C GLY A 203 5.63 18.65 16.86
N ALA A 204 6.71 18.39 16.13
CA ALA A 204 7.56 19.43 15.54
C ALA A 204 6.87 20.21 14.41
N PHE A 205 6.04 19.54 13.60
CA PHE A 205 5.33 20.15 12.48
C PHE A 205 3.91 20.64 12.83
N SER A 206 3.46 20.39 14.07
CA SER A 206 2.12 20.80 14.50
C SER A 206 1.97 22.31 14.44
N GLY A 207 0.90 22.78 13.78
CA GLY A 207 0.60 24.22 13.64
C GLY A 207 1.48 24.95 12.63
N HIS A 208 2.40 24.30 11.96
CA HIS A 208 3.20 24.93 10.92
C HIS A 208 2.33 25.24 9.68
N PRO A 209 2.29 26.50 9.18
CA PRO A 209 1.33 26.89 8.14
C PRO A 209 1.54 26.20 6.80
N ALA A 210 2.78 25.80 6.48
CA ALA A 210 3.14 25.19 5.21
C ALA A 210 3.34 23.67 5.27
N ILE A 211 3.34 23.05 6.45
CA ILE A 211 3.64 21.63 6.60
C ILE A 211 2.41 20.91 7.16
N CYS A 212 1.82 20.01 6.38
CA CYS A 212 0.73 19.17 6.84
C CYS A 212 1.28 17.75 7.14
N PRO A 213 1.44 17.38 8.42
CA PRO A 213 1.86 16.03 8.79
C PRO A 213 0.79 14.99 8.46
N PRO A 214 1.16 13.69 8.31
CA PRO A 214 0.21 12.63 8.05
C PRO A 214 -0.80 12.53 9.20
N ARG A 215 -2.07 12.36 8.85
CA ARG A 215 -3.14 12.15 9.83
C ARG A 215 -3.44 10.67 9.97
N THR A 216 -3.50 10.22 11.20
CA THR A 216 -3.97 8.86 11.51
C THR A 216 -5.46 8.89 11.78
N ASP A 217 -6.23 8.07 11.07
CA ASP A 217 -7.65 7.83 11.39
C ASP A 217 -7.72 7.24 12.81
N PRO A 218 -8.57 7.79 13.71
CA PRO A 218 -8.67 7.33 15.09
C PRO A 218 -8.97 5.84 15.26
N ALA A 219 -9.54 5.20 14.25
CA ALA A 219 -9.76 3.76 14.23
C ALA A 219 -8.48 2.96 13.89
N ASN A 220 -7.39 3.59 13.49
CA ASN A 220 -6.17 2.92 13.03
C ASN A 220 -5.05 2.95 14.06
N ASP A 221 -4.29 1.85 14.09
CA ASP A 221 -2.96 1.73 14.65
C ASP A 221 -1.96 1.79 13.48
N HIS A 222 -1.53 3.01 13.13
CA HIS A 222 -0.67 3.30 11.98
C HIS A 222 0.78 2.93 12.30
N ILE A 223 1.43 2.11 11.49
CA ILE A 223 2.81 1.61 11.72
C ILE A 223 3.89 2.43 11.02
N PHE A 224 3.53 3.47 10.29
CA PHE A 224 4.44 4.39 9.60
C PHE A 224 5.54 3.68 8.80
N HIS A 225 5.12 2.88 7.81
CA HIS A 225 6.05 2.39 6.79
C HIS A 225 6.73 3.56 6.09
N GLN A 226 5.96 4.61 5.79
CA GLN A 226 6.43 5.91 5.34
C GLN A 226 5.88 7.01 6.27
N TYR A 227 6.67 8.06 6.48
CA TYR A 227 6.21 9.30 7.10
C TYR A 227 6.12 10.37 6.00
N THR A 228 4.93 10.59 5.50
CA THR A 228 4.67 11.40 4.31
C THR A 228 3.93 12.67 4.69
N ILE A 229 4.56 13.82 4.48
CA ILE A 229 3.97 15.15 4.69
C ILE A 229 3.43 15.71 3.38
N GLN A 230 2.45 16.61 3.45
CA GLN A 230 2.03 17.44 2.34
C GLN A 230 2.56 18.85 2.53
N VAL A 231 3.10 19.41 1.46
CA VAL A 231 3.74 20.73 1.48
C VAL A 231 3.50 21.47 0.17
N PRO A 232 3.42 22.81 0.18
CA PRO A 232 3.57 23.62 -1.04
C PRO A 232 5.04 23.56 -1.50
N GLN A 233 5.27 23.89 -2.78
CA GLN A 233 6.65 23.95 -3.34
C GLN A 233 7.44 22.65 -3.09
N ARG A 234 6.76 21.48 -3.24
CA ARG A 234 7.32 20.16 -2.96
C ARG A 234 8.65 19.90 -3.71
N ASP A 235 8.76 20.33 -4.96
CA ASP A 235 9.94 20.07 -5.79
C ASP A 235 11.12 20.93 -5.36
N GLU A 236 10.88 22.16 -4.92
CA GLU A 236 11.90 23.05 -4.33
C GLU A 236 12.37 22.50 -2.97
N LEU A 237 11.46 22.02 -2.12
CA LEU A 237 11.83 21.35 -0.88
C LEU A 237 12.64 20.06 -1.16
N HIS A 238 12.27 19.29 -2.18
CA HIS A 238 13.03 18.11 -2.62
C HIS A 238 14.48 18.49 -2.98
N ALA A 239 14.66 19.55 -3.78
CA ALA A 239 15.99 20.05 -4.14
C ALA A 239 16.77 20.54 -2.91
N HIS A 240 16.11 21.24 -2.00
CA HIS A 240 16.70 21.73 -0.75
C HIS A 240 17.18 20.57 0.16
N LEU A 241 16.35 19.60 0.43
CA LEU A 241 16.70 18.42 1.23
C LEU A 241 17.87 17.64 0.62
N LYS A 242 17.88 17.49 -0.71
CA LYS A 242 18.97 16.84 -1.44
C LYS A 242 20.29 17.63 -1.27
N ALA A 243 20.25 18.94 -1.38
CA ALA A 243 21.43 19.80 -1.20
C ALA A 243 21.98 19.76 0.24
N LYS A 244 21.12 19.55 1.22
CA LYS A 244 21.48 19.41 2.63
C LYS A 244 21.86 17.97 3.03
N GLY A 245 21.82 17.00 2.09
CA GLY A 245 22.16 15.61 2.37
C GLY A 245 21.12 14.86 3.21
N VAL A 246 19.89 15.39 3.33
CA VAL A 246 18.79 14.72 4.05
C VAL A 246 18.14 13.72 3.11
N GLY A 247 18.13 12.45 3.52
CA GLY A 247 17.43 11.37 2.81
C GLY A 247 15.91 11.64 2.77
N HIS A 248 15.30 11.47 1.61
CA HIS A 248 13.85 11.64 1.40
C HIS A 248 13.43 10.99 0.09
N ALA A 249 12.11 10.87 -0.12
CA ALA A 249 11.58 10.33 -1.37
C ALA A 249 10.20 10.92 -1.67
N ILE A 250 9.80 10.86 -2.94
CA ILE A 250 8.44 11.23 -3.37
C ILE A 250 7.68 9.95 -3.71
N TYR A 251 6.68 9.63 -2.92
CA TYR A 251 5.78 8.49 -3.11
C TYR A 251 4.33 9.00 -3.24
N TYR A 252 3.80 9.19 -4.49
CA TYR A 252 4.41 8.86 -5.77
C TYR A 252 4.42 10.08 -6.69
N PRO A 253 5.46 10.25 -7.54
CA PRO A 253 5.61 11.46 -8.35
C PRO A 253 4.65 11.52 -9.55
N LEU A 254 4.07 10.39 -9.93
CA LEU A 254 3.08 10.28 -11.00
C LEU A 254 2.03 9.23 -10.62
N ALA A 255 0.78 9.66 -10.53
CA ALA A 255 -0.35 8.79 -10.25
C ALA A 255 -0.57 7.73 -11.34
N LEU A 256 -1.07 6.55 -10.96
CA LEU A 256 -1.16 5.40 -11.86
C LEU A 256 -2.03 5.67 -13.09
N HIS A 257 -3.13 6.39 -12.93
CA HIS A 257 -4.03 6.72 -14.05
C HIS A 257 -3.41 7.66 -15.10
N LEU A 258 -2.30 8.33 -14.76
CA LEU A 258 -1.53 9.20 -15.66
C LEU A 258 -0.27 8.52 -16.23
N GLN A 259 -0.01 7.27 -15.86
CA GLN A 259 1.14 6.53 -16.39
C GLN A 259 0.97 6.26 -17.89
N PRO A 260 2.03 6.44 -18.71
CA PRO A 260 1.95 6.22 -20.17
C PRO A 260 1.41 4.85 -20.57
N CYS A 261 1.73 3.78 -19.82
CA CYS A 261 1.26 2.44 -20.09
C CYS A 261 -0.26 2.26 -19.91
N PHE A 262 -0.91 3.14 -19.14
CA PHE A 262 -2.37 3.15 -18.93
C PHE A 262 -3.10 4.26 -19.69
N ALA A 263 -2.42 5.00 -20.58
CA ALA A 263 -3.05 6.06 -21.39
C ALA A 263 -4.25 5.58 -22.21
N HIS A 264 -4.24 4.31 -22.63
CA HIS A 264 -5.34 3.68 -23.38
C HIS A 264 -6.64 3.55 -22.56
N LEU A 265 -6.62 3.70 -21.23
CA LEU A 265 -7.80 3.68 -20.38
C LEU A 265 -8.60 5.00 -20.40
N GLY A 266 -8.05 6.06 -21.05
CA GLY A 266 -8.76 7.31 -21.28
C GLY A 266 -8.76 8.30 -20.09
N TYR A 267 -8.10 8.00 -18.99
CA TYR A 267 -7.91 8.96 -17.90
C TYR A 267 -6.99 10.10 -18.34
N ARG A 268 -7.23 11.26 -17.74
CA ARG A 268 -6.42 12.47 -17.97
C ARG A 268 -6.30 13.26 -16.68
N ARG A 269 -5.42 14.25 -16.65
CA ARG A 269 -5.33 15.17 -15.51
C ARG A 269 -6.70 15.83 -15.26
N GLY A 270 -7.09 15.90 -14.00
CA GLY A 270 -8.43 16.30 -13.55
C GLY A 270 -9.41 15.14 -13.36
N SER A 271 -9.05 13.89 -13.74
CA SER A 271 -9.92 12.73 -13.54
C SER A 271 -10.05 12.29 -12.09
N LEU A 272 -8.98 12.43 -11.29
CA LEU A 272 -8.91 11.99 -9.89
C LEU A 272 -8.25 13.09 -9.05
N PRO A 273 -9.01 14.13 -8.67
CA PRO A 273 -8.43 15.36 -8.13
C PRO A 273 -7.71 15.19 -6.78
N ALA A 274 -8.19 14.34 -5.87
CA ALA A 274 -7.52 14.11 -4.60
C ALA A 274 -6.17 13.38 -4.78
N THR A 275 -6.14 12.37 -5.66
CA THR A 275 -4.92 11.67 -6.07
C THR A 275 -3.90 12.63 -6.68
N GLU A 276 -4.35 13.52 -7.57
CA GLU A 276 -3.49 14.45 -8.28
C GLU A 276 -2.94 15.54 -7.35
N ALA A 277 -3.76 16.04 -6.42
CA ALA A 277 -3.30 16.96 -5.39
C ALA A 277 -2.24 16.31 -4.46
N ALA A 278 -2.45 15.05 -4.06
CA ALA A 278 -1.45 14.30 -3.31
C ALA A 278 -0.15 14.13 -4.10
N MET A 279 -0.22 13.71 -5.36
CA MET A 279 0.92 13.55 -6.26
C MET A 279 1.77 14.84 -6.35
N ASP A 280 1.12 16.00 -6.37
CA ASP A 280 1.79 17.28 -6.52
C ASP A 280 2.38 17.83 -5.20
N SER A 281 1.94 17.33 -4.03
CA SER A 281 2.27 17.93 -2.73
C SER A 281 3.04 17.04 -1.76
N VAL A 282 3.09 15.72 -1.95
CA VAL A 282 3.66 14.81 -0.95
C VAL A 282 5.17 14.67 -1.05
N ILE A 283 5.82 14.54 0.11
CA ILE A 283 7.22 14.14 0.27
C ILE A 283 7.37 13.29 1.53
N SER A 284 8.12 12.20 1.45
CA SER A 284 8.35 11.28 2.57
C SER A 284 9.69 11.55 3.22
N LEU A 285 9.67 11.74 4.53
CA LEU A 285 10.83 11.98 5.36
C LEU A 285 11.38 10.65 5.93
N PRO A 286 12.65 10.61 6.36
CA PRO A 286 13.25 9.42 6.92
C PRO A 286 12.48 8.92 8.13
N ILE A 287 12.10 7.64 8.10
CA ILE A 287 11.49 6.97 9.24
C ILE A 287 11.92 5.51 9.30
N TYR A 288 12.61 5.12 10.36
CA TYR A 288 13.05 3.76 10.64
C TYR A 288 13.27 3.59 12.15
N PRO A 289 13.33 2.36 12.68
CA PRO A 289 13.37 2.13 14.12
C PRO A 289 14.58 2.75 14.84
N GLU A 290 15.73 2.77 14.18
CA GLU A 290 17.02 3.21 14.70
C GLU A 290 17.30 4.71 14.50
N LEU A 291 16.34 5.46 13.94
CA LEU A 291 16.48 6.90 13.71
C LEU A 291 16.72 7.64 15.02
N THR A 292 17.90 8.26 15.16
CA THR A 292 18.28 8.97 16.39
C THR A 292 17.58 10.34 16.50
N ARG A 293 17.61 10.90 17.70
CA ARG A 293 17.05 12.25 17.94
C ARG A 293 17.78 13.31 17.14
N GLU A 294 19.10 13.25 17.10
CA GLU A 294 19.96 14.20 16.38
C GLU A 294 19.68 14.15 14.87
N GLN A 295 19.51 12.95 14.31
CA GLN A 295 19.11 12.79 12.92
C GLN A 295 17.72 13.37 12.66
N GLN A 296 16.76 13.15 13.56
CA GLN A 296 15.42 13.76 13.44
C GLN A 296 15.48 15.28 13.58
N ASP A 297 16.29 15.83 14.48
CA ASP A 297 16.47 17.28 14.63
C ASP A 297 16.99 17.89 13.33
N THR A 298 18.01 17.29 12.73
CA THR A 298 18.53 17.70 11.43
C THR A 298 17.44 17.72 10.35
N VAL A 299 16.59 16.70 10.30
CA VAL A 299 15.48 16.65 9.32
C VAL A 299 14.46 17.75 9.61
N ILE A 300 14.04 17.90 10.85
CA ILE A 300 13.06 18.92 11.27
C ILE A 300 13.57 20.32 10.95
N GLU A 301 14.78 20.65 11.37
CA GLU A 301 15.40 21.96 11.12
C GLU A 301 15.55 22.25 9.62
N THR A 302 15.95 21.23 8.83
CA THR A 302 16.10 21.41 7.39
C THR A 302 14.76 21.69 6.71
N VAL A 303 13.70 20.97 7.11
CA VAL A 303 12.36 21.18 6.54
C VAL A 303 11.76 22.51 6.99
N THR A 304 11.84 22.85 8.29
CA THR A 304 11.25 24.09 8.81
C THR A 304 11.97 25.34 8.32
N SER A 305 13.30 25.29 8.23
CA SER A 305 14.09 26.44 7.74
C SER A 305 13.85 26.75 6.25
N PHE A 306 13.34 25.83 5.47
CA PHE A 306 12.96 26.08 4.08
C PHE A 306 11.72 26.99 3.98
N TYR A 307 10.83 26.95 4.97
CA TYR A 307 9.59 27.74 5.02
C TYR A 307 9.65 28.94 5.99
N ALA A 308 10.82 29.25 6.55
CA ALA A 308 11.02 30.34 7.51
C ALA A 308 11.13 31.75 6.80
#